data_4896fbbf19d64f7a02a09bd0874d7b4f
#
_entry.id   4896fbbf19d64f7a02a09bd0874d7b4f
#
_cell.length_a   1.000
_cell.length_b   1.000
_cell.length_c   1.000
_cell.angle_alpha   90.00
_cell.angle_beta   90.00
_cell.angle_gamma   90.00
#
_symmetry.space_group_name_H-M   'P 1'
#
loop_
_entity.id
_entity.type
_entity.pdbx_description
1 polymer ?
#
loop_
_entity_poly.entity_id
_entity_poly.type
_entity_poly.pdbx_seq_one_letter_code
_entity_poly.pdbx_strand_id
1 'polypeptide(L)'
;ILPRNQCEPEYTEVLRQAGFTAYRDEENDWIHKKIRFRPLLRALRLLDVYLPLTGQGGYAPKNEGGIWNLTGSRMYKPILRPLAFLEGLKLRRIKRQMLHAAKNGLTFHLWWHPHNIGVNTEAHLKQLEEIFEYYARLQKTYGMKSLNMGEAAALLEKEGHL
;
A
#
# COMPACT_ATOMS: atom_id res chain seq x y z
N ILE A 1 -8.08 10.96 2.52
CA ILE A 1 -8.35 9.52 2.21
C ILE A 1 -9.85 9.32 2.23
N LEU A 2 -10.39 8.84 1.13
CA LEU A 2 -11.82 8.59 0.96
C LEU A 2 -12.26 7.32 1.69
N PRO A 3 -13.53 7.23 2.12
CA PRO A 3 -14.08 6.01 2.70
C PRO A 3 -13.89 4.81 1.77
N ARG A 4 -13.45 3.68 2.33
CA ARG A 4 -13.16 2.43 1.59
C ARG A 4 -12.11 2.55 0.48
N ASN A 5 -11.37 3.66 0.39
CA ASN A 5 -10.44 3.99 -0.71
C ASN A 5 -11.13 3.97 -2.09
N GLN A 6 -12.39 4.35 -2.17
CA GLN A 6 -13.13 4.41 -3.43
C GLN A 6 -13.33 5.87 -3.82
N CYS A 7 -12.90 6.20 -5.02
CA CYS A 7 -13.13 7.49 -5.65
C CYS A 7 -13.77 7.24 -7.01
N GLU A 8 -15.04 7.58 -7.13
CA GLU A 8 -15.68 7.61 -8.45
C GLU A 8 -15.07 8.74 -9.28
N PRO A 9 -14.86 8.55 -10.58
CA PRO A 9 -14.23 9.56 -11.45
C PRO A 9 -14.85 10.95 -11.36
N GLU A 10 -16.15 11.02 -11.10
CA GLU A 10 -16.90 12.28 -10.94
C GLU A 10 -16.42 13.13 -9.74
N TYR A 11 -15.88 12.49 -8.70
CA TYR A 11 -15.40 13.21 -7.51
C TYR A 11 -13.99 13.73 -7.63
N THR A 12 -13.21 13.28 -8.61
CA THR A 12 -11.81 13.75 -8.78
C THR A 12 -11.76 15.24 -9.06
N GLU A 13 -12.68 15.75 -9.88
CA GLU A 13 -12.77 17.18 -10.17
C GLU A 13 -13.18 18.01 -8.95
N VAL A 14 -14.12 17.50 -8.13
CA VAL A 14 -14.52 18.15 -6.87
C VAL A 14 -13.35 18.22 -5.90
N LEU A 15 -12.57 17.14 -5.79
CA LEU A 15 -11.37 17.11 -4.94
C LEU A 15 -10.33 18.11 -5.42
N ARG A 16 -10.10 18.18 -6.73
CA ARG A 16 -9.16 19.14 -7.34
C ARG A 16 -9.56 20.58 -7.07
N GLN A 17 -10.85 20.92 -7.26
CA GLN A 17 -11.39 22.25 -6.97
C GLN A 17 -11.29 22.62 -5.48
N ALA A 18 -11.37 21.62 -4.60
CA ALA A 18 -11.16 21.79 -3.16
C ALA A 18 -9.68 21.89 -2.76
N GLY A 19 -8.74 21.88 -3.73
CA GLY A 19 -7.31 22.03 -3.49
C GLY A 19 -6.56 20.76 -3.09
N PHE A 20 -7.16 19.58 -3.25
CA PHE A 20 -6.44 18.32 -3.03
C PHE A 20 -5.51 18.00 -4.21
N THR A 21 -4.27 17.65 -3.91
CA THR A 21 -3.25 17.28 -4.91
C THR A 21 -3.11 15.79 -5.12
N ALA A 22 -3.60 14.98 -4.17
CA ALA A 22 -3.56 13.53 -4.25
C ALA A 22 -4.73 12.87 -3.52
N TYR A 23 -5.11 11.69 -4.00
CA TYR A 23 -6.05 10.81 -3.34
C TYR A 23 -5.55 9.35 -3.35
N ARG A 24 -6.17 8.49 -2.55
CA ARG A 24 -5.87 7.07 -2.51
C ARG A 24 -7.07 6.27 -2.96
N ASP A 25 -6.87 5.51 -4.02
CA ASP A 25 -7.84 4.56 -4.55
C ASP A 25 -7.60 3.13 -4.04
N GLU A 26 -8.53 2.22 -4.36
CA GLU A 26 -8.42 0.79 -4.02
C GLU A 26 -7.22 0.11 -4.70
N GLU A 27 -6.72 -0.94 -4.05
CA GLU A 27 -5.71 -1.82 -4.65
C GLU A 27 -6.28 -2.46 -5.93
N ASN A 28 -5.64 -2.18 -7.07
CA ASN A 28 -6.10 -2.63 -8.37
C ASN A 28 -5.59 -4.06 -8.66
N ASP A 29 -6.05 -5.04 -7.89
CA ASP A 29 -5.68 -6.44 -8.08
C ASP A 29 -6.78 -7.28 -8.75
N TRP A 30 -6.37 -8.43 -9.32
CA TRP A 30 -7.27 -9.32 -10.04
C TRP A 30 -8.28 -10.04 -9.13
N ILE A 31 -7.93 -10.23 -7.85
CA ILE A 31 -8.81 -10.88 -6.86
C ILE A 31 -10.06 -10.04 -6.67
N HIS A 32 -9.91 -8.72 -6.54
CA HIS A 32 -11.02 -7.79 -6.40
C HIS A 32 -11.88 -7.72 -7.67
N LYS A 33 -11.23 -7.74 -8.85
CA LYS A 33 -11.92 -7.58 -10.13
C LYS A 33 -12.69 -8.82 -10.59
N LYS A 34 -12.15 -10.02 -10.34
CA LYS A 34 -12.67 -11.26 -10.95
C LYS A 34 -13.53 -12.10 -10.01
N ILE A 35 -13.36 -11.98 -8.69
CA ILE A 35 -14.02 -12.87 -7.73
C ILE A 35 -15.24 -12.17 -7.12
N ARG A 36 -16.43 -12.62 -7.53
CA ARG A 36 -17.73 -12.11 -6.99
C ARG A 36 -18.24 -12.92 -5.80
N PHE A 37 -17.87 -14.18 -5.66
CA PHE A 37 -18.29 -15.03 -4.55
C PHE A 37 -17.57 -14.63 -3.26
N ARG A 38 -18.28 -13.96 -2.35
CA ARG A 38 -17.72 -13.32 -1.15
C ARG A 38 -16.92 -14.24 -0.23
N PRO A 39 -17.31 -15.49 0.08
CA PRO A 39 -16.51 -16.39 0.91
C PRO A 39 -15.16 -16.73 0.27
N LEU A 40 -15.14 -17.04 -1.03
CA LEU A 40 -13.91 -17.32 -1.77
C LEU A 40 -13.01 -16.08 -1.83
N LEU A 41 -13.61 -14.90 -2.07
CA LEU A 41 -12.89 -13.64 -2.06
C LEU A 41 -12.19 -13.40 -0.71
N ARG A 42 -12.88 -13.64 0.42
CA ARG A 42 -12.29 -13.50 1.76
C ARG A 42 -11.15 -14.49 1.99
N ALA A 43 -11.32 -15.76 1.58
CA ALA A 43 -10.29 -16.79 1.70
C ALA A 43 -9.05 -16.44 0.87
N LEU A 44 -9.22 -16.03 -0.40
CA LEU A 44 -8.11 -15.65 -1.25
C LEU A 44 -7.39 -14.39 -0.74
N ARG A 45 -8.12 -13.40 -0.23
CA ARG A 45 -7.53 -12.21 0.41
C ARG A 45 -6.74 -12.58 1.67
N LEU A 46 -7.21 -13.55 2.45
CA LEU A 46 -6.48 -14.03 3.62
C LEU A 46 -5.20 -14.77 3.20
N LEU A 47 -5.30 -15.64 2.21
CA LEU A 47 -4.14 -16.32 1.64
C LEU A 47 -3.14 -15.35 1.04
N ASP A 48 -3.63 -14.29 0.38
CA ASP A 48 -2.80 -13.25 -0.22
C ASP A 48 -2.01 -12.43 0.82
N VAL A 49 -2.39 -12.45 2.09
CA VAL A 49 -1.57 -11.84 3.15
C VAL A 49 -0.21 -12.54 3.26
N TYR A 50 -0.18 -13.84 3.10
CA TYR A 50 0.99 -14.70 3.35
C TYR A 50 1.65 -15.19 2.06
N LEU A 51 0.88 -15.40 0.99
CA LEU A 51 1.32 -15.91 -0.31
C LEU A 51 1.22 -14.83 -1.39
N PRO A 52 2.14 -14.78 -2.37
CA PRO A 52 2.17 -13.72 -3.38
C PRO A 52 1.14 -13.97 -4.52
N LEU A 53 -0.17 -13.99 -4.22
CA LEU A 53 -1.22 -14.22 -5.20
C LEU A 53 -1.47 -12.98 -6.10
N THR A 54 -1.38 -11.77 -5.54
CA THR A 54 -1.67 -10.51 -6.25
C THR A 54 -0.44 -9.81 -6.84
N GLY A 55 0.70 -10.50 -6.92
CA GLY A 55 1.90 -9.97 -7.56
C GLY A 55 2.78 -9.12 -6.65
N GLN A 56 3.54 -8.20 -7.25
CA GLN A 56 4.70 -7.54 -6.61
C GLN A 56 4.35 -6.26 -5.83
N GLY A 57 3.14 -5.73 -5.93
CA GLY A 57 2.61 -4.66 -5.08
C GLY A 57 3.15 -3.24 -5.30
N GLY A 58 4.16 -3.05 -6.15
CA GLY A 58 4.61 -1.72 -6.55
C GLY A 58 3.80 -1.18 -7.72
N TYR A 59 3.63 0.13 -7.80
CA TYR A 59 2.91 0.79 -8.89
C TYR A 59 3.55 2.12 -9.28
N ALA A 60 3.29 2.56 -10.51
CA ALA A 60 3.57 3.93 -10.93
C ALA A 60 2.33 4.80 -10.63
N PRO A 61 2.48 5.91 -9.90
CA PRO A 61 1.39 6.86 -9.69
C PRO A 61 0.81 7.38 -11.01
N LYS A 62 -0.48 7.66 -11.02
CA LYS A 62 -1.16 8.22 -12.20
C LYS A 62 -1.70 9.60 -11.90
N ASN A 63 -1.51 10.53 -12.81
CA ASN A 63 -2.18 11.82 -12.78
C ASN A 63 -3.53 11.68 -13.50
N GLU A 64 -4.60 11.95 -12.80
CA GLU A 64 -5.97 11.86 -13.29
C GLU A 64 -6.62 13.24 -13.23
N GLY A 65 -6.48 13.99 -14.32
CA GLY A 65 -7.06 15.35 -14.42
C GLY A 65 -6.45 16.40 -13.47
N GLY A 66 -5.16 16.30 -13.16
CA GLY A 66 -4.45 17.25 -12.29
C GLY A 66 -4.45 16.85 -10.80
N ILE A 67 -4.89 15.64 -10.46
CA ILE A 67 -4.79 15.06 -9.12
C ILE A 67 -4.11 13.69 -9.17
N TRP A 68 -3.19 13.42 -8.25
CA TRP A 68 -2.42 12.18 -8.23
C TRP A 68 -3.17 11.05 -7.54
N ASN A 69 -3.34 9.93 -8.24
CA ASN A 69 -3.83 8.69 -7.66
C ASN A 69 -2.66 7.90 -7.06
N LEU A 70 -2.57 7.92 -5.72
CA LEU A 70 -1.56 7.22 -4.93
C LEU A 70 -2.18 5.96 -4.31
N THR A 71 -2.39 4.95 -5.15
CA THR A 71 -3.06 3.69 -4.78
C THR A 71 -2.38 3.00 -3.60
N GLY A 72 -3.15 2.34 -2.73
CA GLY A 72 -2.61 1.46 -1.69
C GLY A 72 -1.93 0.23 -2.30
N SER A 73 -0.69 -0.09 -1.89
CA SER A 73 0.00 -1.31 -2.34
C SER A 73 -0.30 -2.49 -1.44
N ARG A 74 -0.35 -2.25 -0.14
CA ARG A 74 -0.52 -3.31 0.86
C ARG A 74 -1.10 -2.78 2.15
N MET A 75 -2.20 -3.41 2.60
CA MET A 75 -2.67 -3.24 3.96
C MET A 75 -1.83 -4.11 4.92
N TYR A 76 -1.26 -3.49 5.95
CA TYR A 76 -0.66 -4.21 7.06
C TYR A 76 -1.77 -4.80 7.93
N LYS A 77 -1.99 -6.10 7.79
CA LYS A 77 -3.06 -6.83 8.50
C LYS A 77 -2.67 -7.12 9.95
N PRO A 78 -3.63 -7.13 10.90
CA PRO A 78 -3.38 -7.52 12.27
C PRO A 78 -2.91 -8.98 12.36
N ILE A 79 -2.23 -9.30 13.47
CA ILE A 79 -1.81 -10.66 13.78
C ILE A 79 -3.05 -11.47 14.14
N LEU A 80 -3.30 -12.52 13.37
CA LEU A 80 -4.37 -13.47 13.65
C LEU A 80 -3.80 -14.63 14.48
N ARG A 81 -4.23 -14.76 15.76
CA ARG A 81 -3.70 -15.80 16.67
C ARG A 81 -3.59 -17.20 16.05
N PRO A 82 -4.60 -17.73 15.34
CA PRO A 82 -4.51 -19.06 14.72
C PRO A 82 -3.46 -19.16 13.61
N LEU A 83 -3.05 -18.03 13.02
CA LEU A 83 -2.10 -17.94 11.90
C LEU A 83 -0.78 -17.25 12.30
N ALA A 84 -0.52 -17.09 13.60
CA ALA A 84 0.67 -16.39 14.09
C ALA A 84 1.98 -17.03 13.60
N PHE A 85 2.00 -18.34 13.35
CA PHE A 85 3.15 -19.03 12.78
C PHE A 85 3.46 -18.62 11.32
N LEU A 86 2.53 -17.98 10.61
CA LEU A 86 2.72 -17.47 9.25
C LEU A 86 3.21 -16.01 9.19
N GLU A 87 3.32 -15.33 10.34
CA GLU A 87 3.70 -13.92 10.38
C GLU A 87 5.05 -13.61 9.70
N GLY A 88 6.00 -14.55 9.79
CA GLY A 88 7.25 -14.47 9.05
C GLY A 88 7.08 -14.43 7.52
N LEU A 89 6.07 -15.11 6.97
CA LEU A 89 5.75 -15.07 5.54
C LEU A 89 5.15 -13.72 5.16
N LYS A 90 4.26 -13.17 6.00
CA LYS A 90 3.70 -11.82 5.81
C LYS A 90 4.81 -10.76 5.75
N LEU A 91 5.72 -10.76 6.71
CA LEU A 91 6.85 -9.82 6.74
C LEU A 91 7.78 -9.99 5.54
N ARG A 92 8.12 -11.24 5.19
CA ARG A 92 8.93 -11.53 4.01
C ARG A 92 8.28 -11.00 2.74
N ARG A 93 6.97 -11.14 2.62
CA ARG A 93 6.22 -10.62 1.47
C ARG A 93 6.27 -9.10 1.40
N ILE A 94 6.00 -8.39 2.49
CA ILE A 94 6.11 -6.93 2.56
C ILE A 94 7.52 -6.48 2.14
N LYS A 95 8.56 -7.07 2.73
CA LYS A 95 9.95 -6.76 2.40
C LYS A 95 10.29 -7.00 0.92
N ARG A 96 9.78 -8.10 0.32
CA ARG A 96 9.97 -8.39 -1.13
C ARG A 96 9.26 -7.36 -2.02
N GLN A 97 8.07 -6.90 -1.65
CA GLN A 97 7.34 -5.88 -2.38
C GLN A 97 8.04 -4.51 -2.30
N MET A 98 8.54 -4.14 -1.12
CA MET A 98 9.36 -2.94 -0.95
C MET A 98 10.63 -3.00 -1.80
N LEU A 99 11.34 -4.14 -1.80
CA LEU A 99 12.54 -4.33 -2.63
C LEU A 99 12.22 -4.22 -4.13
N HIS A 100 11.11 -4.82 -4.57
CA HIS A 100 10.68 -4.72 -5.96
C HIS A 100 10.41 -3.27 -6.35
N ALA A 101 9.70 -2.52 -5.52
CA ALA A 101 9.43 -1.12 -5.77
C ALA A 101 10.73 -0.29 -5.82
N ALA A 102 11.63 -0.48 -4.85
CA ALA A 102 12.90 0.23 -4.80
C ALA A 102 13.80 -0.04 -6.03
N LYS A 103 13.84 -1.29 -6.52
CA LYS A 103 14.64 -1.66 -7.69
C LYS A 103 14.10 -1.11 -9.01
N ASN A 104 12.80 -0.90 -9.10
CA ASN A 104 12.12 -0.54 -10.34
C ASN A 104 11.61 0.93 -10.34
N GLY A 105 12.02 1.74 -9.36
CA GLY A 105 11.56 3.13 -9.27
C GLY A 105 10.03 3.27 -9.09
N LEU A 106 9.41 2.29 -8.41
CA LEU A 106 7.96 2.26 -8.19
C LEU A 106 7.61 2.76 -6.80
N THR A 107 6.38 3.19 -6.64
CA THR A 107 5.81 3.53 -5.34
C THR A 107 5.34 2.29 -4.61
N PHE A 108 5.63 2.20 -3.31
CA PHE A 108 5.09 1.19 -2.40
C PHE A 108 4.38 1.89 -1.25
N HIS A 109 3.06 1.75 -1.19
CA HIS A 109 2.21 2.39 -0.18
C HIS A 109 1.73 1.35 0.83
N LEU A 110 2.42 1.25 1.98
CA LEU A 110 2.00 0.44 3.12
C LEU A 110 1.05 1.26 4.00
N TRP A 111 -0.08 0.69 4.36
CA TRP A 111 -1.08 1.38 5.18
C TRP A 111 -1.75 0.45 6.18
N TRP A 112 -2.29 1.00 7.27
CA TRP A 112 -3.03 0.25 8.29
C TRP A 112 -4.05 1.14 9.00
N HIS A 113 -4.94 0.49 9.73
CA HIS A 113 -5.82 1.18 10.67
C HIS A 113 -5.21 1.13 12.07
N PRO A 114 -5.13 2.24 12.83
CA PRO A 114 -4.53 2.27 14.17
C PRO A 114 -5.14 1.23 15.14
N HIS A 115 -6.45 1.02 15.09
CA HIS A 115 -7.13 0.04 15.93
C HIS A 115 -6.66 -1.41 15.70
N ASN A 116 -6.16 -1.74 14.51
CA ASN A 116 -5.63 -3.08 14.22
C ASN A 116 -4.32 -3.37 14.95
N ILE A 117 -3.55 -2.34 15.29
CA ILE A 117 -2.28 -2.45 16.00
C ILE A 117 -2.50 -2.50 17.51
N GLY A 118 -3.58 -1.92 18.02
CA GLY A 118 -3.91 -1.88 19.45
C GLY A 118 -4.09 -3.25 20.10
N VAL A 119 -4.38 -4.30 19.31
CA VAL A 119 -4.38 -5.68 19.77
C VAL A 119 -3.00 -6.30 19.50
N ASN A 120 -2.33 -6.83 20.55
CA ASN A 120 -0.95 -7.35 20.46
C ASN A 120 0.08 -6.27 20.07
N THR A 121 -0.01 -5.11 20.68
CA THR A 121 0.76 -3.90 20.32
C THR A 121 2.27 -4.16 20.25
N GLU A 122 2.86 -4.81 21.24
CA GLU A 122 4.31 -5.12 21.26
C GLU A 122 4.76 -5.94 20.06
N ALA A 123 3.99 -6.99 19.69
CA ALA A 123 4.32 -7.81 18.55
C ALA A 123 4.20 -7.03 17.22
N HIS A 124 3.21 -6.14 17.13
CA HIS A 124 3.06 -5.26 15.96
C HIS A 124 4.18 -4.23 15.87
N LEU A 125 4.57 -3.61 16.99
CA LEU A 125 5.68 -2.65 17.01
C LEU A 125 6.98 -3.31 16.57
N LYS A 126 7.28 -4.51 17.07
CA LYS A 126 8.44 -5.29 16.64
C LYS A 126 8.43 -5.58 15.13
N GLN A 127 7.29 -5.95 14.57
CA GLN A 127 7.16 -6.17 13.12
C GLN A 127 7.35 -4.87 12.32
N LEU A 128 6.81 -3.76 12.78
CA LEU A 128 7.00 -2.45 12.15
C LEU A 128 8.46 -2.00 12.21
N GLU A 129 9.14 -2.22 13.34
CA GLU A 129 10.58 -1.98 13.48
C GLU A 129 11.37 -2.74 12.41
N GLU A 130 11.12 -4.05 12.25
CA GLU A 130 11.76 -4.86 11.20
C GLU A 130 11.49 -4.33 9.78
N ILE A 131 10.30 -3.80 9.51
CA ILE A 131 9.94 -3.20 8.22
C ILE A 131 10.72 -1.90 8.03
N PHE A 132 10.80 -1.04 9.05
CA PHE A 132 11.51 0.24 8.97
C PHE A 132 13.02 0.07 8.88
N GLU A 133 13.61 -0.90 9.58
CA GLU A 133 15.02 -1.26 9.41
C GLU A 133 15.30 -1.73 7.98
N TYR A 134 14.39 -2.51 7.41
CA TYR A 134 14.52 -2.95 6.03
C TYR A 134 14.40 -1.78 5.05
N TYR A 135 13.47 -0.85 5.29
CA TYR A 135 13.37 0.40 4.54
C TYR A 135 14.68 1.20 4.60
N ALA A 136 15.28 1.37 5.78
CA ALA A 136 16.53 2.11 5.93
C ALA A 136 17.68 1.51 5.08
N ARG A 137 17.70 0.18 4.93
CA ARG A 137 18.62 -0.49 3.99
C ARG A 137 18.32 -0.18 2.53
N LEU A 138 17.03 -0.21 2.13
CA LEU A 138 16.62 0.13 0.77
C LEU A 138 16.89 1.61 0.44
N GLN A 139 16.72 2.50 1.40
CA GLN A 139 17.07 3.91 1.27
C GLN A 139 18.56 4.09 0.94
N LYS A 140 19.45 3.41 1.67
CA LYS A 140 20.90 3.48 1.43
C LYS A 140 21.31 2.87 0.09
N THR A 141 20.66 1.78 -0.33
CA THR A 141 21.08 1.01 -1.51
C THR A 141 20.44 1.52 -2.81
N TYR A 142 19.20 1.96 -2.77
CA TYR A 142 18.42 2.31 -3.96
C TYR A 142 17.89 3.76 -3.93
N GLY A 143 18.18 4.54 -2.89
CA GLY A 143 17.66 5.90 -2.75
C GLY A 143 16.13 5.98 -2.50
N MET A 144 15.53 4.89 -1.99
CA MET A 144 14.09 4.85 -1.70
C MET A 144 13.71 5.95 -0.72
N LYS A 145 12.71 6.77 -1.05
CA LYS A 145 12.23 7.89 -0.22
C LYS A 145 11.00 7.46 0.58
N SER A 146 10.88 7.93 1.83
CA SER A 146 9.63 7.83 2.62
C SER A 146 8.97 9.19 2.62
N LEU A 147 7.78 9.27 2.06
CA LEU A 147 7.05 10.52 1.82
C LEU A 147 5.60 10.36 2.29
N ASN A 148 5.01 11.43 2.77
CA ASN A 148 3.55 11.50 2.88
C ASN A 148 2.92 11.74 1.50
N MET A 149 1.60 11.65 1.39
CA MET A 149 0.91 11.77 0.09
C MET A 149 1.12 13.14 -0.58
N GLY A 150 1.15 14.22 0.20
CA GLY A 150 1.39 15.57 -0.33
C GLY A 150 2.81 15.74 -0.83
N GLU A 151 3.80 15.26 -0.08
CA GLU A 151 5.21 15.26 -0.50
C GLU A 151 5.43 14.41 -1.75
N ALA A 152 4.75 13.26 -1.85
CA ALA A 152 4.83 12.40 -3.03
C ALA A 152 4.24 13.11 -4.26
N ALA A 153 3.07 13.75 -4.13
CA ALA A 153 2.48 14.52 -5.21
C ALA A 153 3.39 15.67 -5.66
N ALA A 154 3.92 16.44 -4.72
CA ALA A 154 4.83 17.55 -5.04
C ALA A 154 6.13 17.09 -5.71
N LEU A 155 6.65 15.90 -5.35
CA LEU A 155 7.81 15.31 -6.01
C LEU A 155 7.49 14.93 -7.45
N LEU A 156 6.35 14.25 -7.67
CA LEU A 156 5.90 13.82 -9.00
C LEU A 156 5.67 15.01 -9.95
N GLU A 157 5.13 16.10 -9.45
CA GLU A 157 4.99 17.35 -10.23
C GLU A 157 6.34 17.93 -10.65
N LYS A 158 7.34 17.93 -9.74
CA LYS A 158 8.69 18.43 -10.04
C LYS A 158 9.45 17.55 -11.04
N GLU A 159 9.24 16.25 -11.01
CA GLU A 159 9.91 15.29 -11.91
C GLU A 159 9.25 15.27 -13.31
N GLY A 160 8.21 16.08 -13.55
CA GLY A 160 7.59 16.24 -14.86
C GLY A 160 6.82 15.04 -15.36
N HIS A 161 6.33 14.21 -14.45
CA HIS A 161 5.38 13.15 -14.76
C HIS A 161 3.97 13.73 -14.99
N LEU A 162 3.88 14.70 -15.91
CA LEU A 162 2.63 15.25 -16.43
C LEU A 162 2.08 14.37 -17.55
#